data_eabba106c695bc240eb0386e4d4a3a32
#
_entry.id   eabba106c695bc240eb0386e4d4a3a32
#
_cell.length_a   1.000
_cell.length_b   1.000
_cell.length_c   1.000
_cell.angle_alpha   90.00
_cell.angle_beta   90.00
_cell.angle_gamma   90.00
#
_symmetry.space_group_name_H-M   'P 1'
#
loop_
_entity.id
_entity.type
_entity.pdbx_description
1 polymer ?
#
loop_
_entity_poly.entity_id
_entity_poly.type
_entity_poly.pdbx_seq_one_letter_code
_entity_poly.pdbx_strand_id
1 'polypeptide(L)'
;MPVQFLPLAENTLNKYKEVHTDGSNKFIYSRFLTPYLMNFSGWAIFADGDMVCQADIAELWALRDEDKAVQVVKHDYKTKAAKKYLGNKNEDYPKKNWSSLILWNCSHPKNAILTPEFIQSQPGPYLHRFSWLENDLIGGLDAEWNWLAIE
;
A
#
# COMPACT_ATOMS: atom_id res chain seq x y z
N MET A 1 17.52 5.77 -15.04
CA MET A 1 17.51 5.61 -13.58
C MET A 1 17.41 4.13 -13.25
N PRO A 2 18.33 3.57 -12.48
CA PRO A 2 18.24 2.15 -12.11
C PRO A 2 17.05 1.93 -11.17
N VAL A 3 16.30 0.87 -11.41
CA VAL A 3 15.17 0.43 -10.58
C VAL A 3 15.53 -0.91 -9.96
N GLN A 4 15.39 -1.02 -8.65
CA GLN A 4 15.56 -2.26 -7.92
C GLN A 4 14.20 -2.79 -7.47
N PHE A 5 13.91 -4.03 -7.78
CA PHE A 5 12.70 -4.73 -7.31
C PHE A 5 13.03 -5.58 -6.09
N LEU A 6 12.22 -5.44 -5.04
CA LEU A 6 12.28 -6.26 -3.84
C LEU A 6 10.94 -6.97 -3.62
N PRO A 7 10.85 -8.29 -3.80
CA PRO A 7 9.64 -9.02 -3.46
C PRO A 7 9.38 -9.00 -1.95
N LEU A 8 8.18 -8.58 -1.53
CA LEU A 8 7.76 -8.59 -0.14
C LEU A 8 7.09 -9.92 0.22
N ALA A 9 7.83 -11.01 0.11
CA ALA A 9 7.38 -12.34 0.47
C ALA A 9 7.87 -12.73 1.87
N GLU A 10 7.10 -13.56 2.58
CA GLU A 10 7.41 -13.97 3.96
C GLU A 10 8.82 -14.55 4.11
N ASN A 11 9.29 -15.28 3.10
CA ASN A 11 10.65 -15.86 3.07
C ASN A 11 11.77 -14.84 2.86
N THR A 12 11.46 -13.63 2.42
CA THR A 12 12.42 -12.53 2.24
C THR A 12 12.42 -11.52 3.39
N LEU A 13 11.47 -11.64 4.33
CA LEU A 13 11.25 -10.73 5.45
C LEU A 13 11.68 -11.38 6.78
N ASN A 14 12.97 -11.50 7.00
CA ASN A 14 13.59 -12.28 8.11
C ASN A 14 13.09 -11.95 9.53
N LYS A 15 12.52 -10.78 9.76
CA LYS A 15 12.09 -10.31 11.10
C LYS A 15 10.58 -10.10 11.21
N TYR A 16 9.85 -10.33 10.14
CA TYR A 16 8.40 -10.18 10.12
C TYR A 16 7.73 -11.54 9.95
N LYS A 17 6.79 -11.85 10.82
CA LYS A 17 5.92 -12.99 10.69
C LYS A 17 4.48 -12.51 10.62
N GLU A 18 3.78 -12.88 9.55
CA GLU A 18 2.37 -12.53 9.40
C GLU A 18 1.52 -13.26 10.46
N VAL A 19 0.84 -12.47 11.27
CA VAL A 19 -0.02 -12.97 12.37
C VAL A 19 -1.50 -12.66 12.14
N HIS A 20 -1.82 -11.83 11.14
CA HIS A 20 -3.20 -11.51 10.83
C HIS A 20 -3.90 -12.71 10.18
N THR A 21 -5.17 -12.90 10.53
CA THR A 21 -6.01 -13.98 10.01
C THR A 21 -7.15 -13.46 9.11
N ASP A 22 -7.33 -12.15 9.04
CA ASP A 22 -8.40 -11.47 8.31
C ASP A 22 -8.02 -11.09 6.87
N GLY A 23 -6.77 -11.30 6.47
CA GLY A 23 -6.28 -11.04 5.12
C GLY A 23 -6.63 -12.14 4.13
N SER A 24 -6.74 -11.78 2.84
CA SER A 24 -6.98 -12.73 1.76
C SER A 24 -5.78 -13.60 1.42
N ASN A 25 -4.58 -13.19 1.83
CA ASN A 25 -3.33 -13.95 1.70
C ASN A 25 -2.29 -13.50 2.74
N LYS A 26 -1.18 -14.24 2.84
CA LYS A 26 -0.12 -13.99 3.83
C LYS A 26 0.72 -12.73 3.56
N PHE A 27 0.53 -12.07 2.44
CA PHE A 27 1.39 -10.96 2.02
C PHE A 27 0.71 -9.60 2.08
N ILE A 28 -0.58 -9.57 2.46
CA ILE A 28 -1.41 -8.37 2.32
C ILE A 28 -0.92 -7.21 3.18
N TYR A 29 -0.32 -7.49 4.33
CA TYR A 29 0.15 -6.47 5.28
C TYR A 29 1.64 -6.13 5.13
N SER A 30 2.41 -6.93 4.40
CA SER A 30 3.84 -6.68 4.19
C SER A 30 4.13 -5.35 3.46
N ARG A 31 3.15 -4.84 2.71
CA ARG A 31 3.24 -3.52 2.05
C ARG A 31 3.49 -2.37 3.02
N PHE A 32 3.02 -2.48 4.25
CA PHE A 32 3.21 -1.45 5.29
C PHE A 32 4.59 -1.49 5.93
N LEU A 33 5.38 -2.53 5.66
CA LEU A 33 6.80 -2.62 6.06
C LEU A 33 7.73 -1.79 5.17
N THR A 34 7.25 -1.22 4.09
CA THR A 34 8.09 -0.52 3.12
C THR A 34 8.97 0.55 3.77
N PRO A 35 8.47 1.46 4.63
CA PRO A 35 9.34 2.43 5.29
C PRO A 35 10.40 1.78 6.19
N TYR A 36 10.06 0.72 6.91
CA TYR A 36 11.02 -0.03 7.75
C TYR A 36 12.13 -0.66 6.92
N LEU A 37 11.80 -1.30 5.80
CA LEU A 37 12.77 -1.93 4.90
C LEU A 37 13.70 -0.91 4.24
N MET A 38 13.24 0.32 4.09
CA MET A 38 14.03 1.47 3.62
C MET A 38 14.81 2.16 4.75
N ASN A 39 14.85 1.61 5.94
CA ASN A 39 15.42 2.24 7.14
C ASN A 39 14.84 3.64 7.41
N PHE A 40 13.56 3.83 7.11
CA PHE A 40 12.85 5.10 7.26
C PHE A 40 13.54 6.26 6.54
N SER A 41 14.07 5.99 5.35
CA SER A 41 14.83 6.95 4.55
C SER A 41 14.41 6.89 3.08
N GLY A 42 14.36 8.07 2.44
CA GLY A 42 14.07 8.20 1.02
C GLY A 42 12.64 7.85 0.63
N TRP A 43 12.49 7.38 -0.59
CA TRP A 43 11.19 7.08 -1.20
C TRP A 43 11.17 5.66 -1.77
N ALA A 44 10.00 5.07 -1.83
CA ALA A 44 9.78 3.78 -2.46
C ALA A 44 8.40 3.70 -3.09
N ILE A 45 8.23 2.84 -4.06
CA ILE A 45 6.94 2.49 -4.64
C ILE A 45 6.61 1.07 -4.21
N PHE A 46 5.44 0.88 -3.62
CA PHE A 46 4.82 -0.43 -3.48
C PHE A 46 3.77 -0.62 -4.56
N ALA A 47 3.73 -1.78 -5.17
CA ALA A 47 2.67 -2.20 -6.09
C ALA A 47 2.30 -3.65 -5.82
N ASP A 48 1.00 -3.98 -5.93
CA ASP A 48 0.54 -5.35 -5.91
C ASP A 48 1.14 -6.15 -7.08
N GLY A 49 1.43 -7.44 -6.86
CA GLY A 49 2.13 -8.27 -7.82
C GLY A 49 1.33 -8.66 -9.08
N ASP A 50 0.04 -8.35 -9.11
CA ASP A 50 -0.87 -8.57 -10.23
C ASP A 50 -1.11 -7.30 -11.07
N MET A 51 -0.33 -6.26 -10.86
CA MET A 51 -0.38 -5.01 -11.63
C MET A 51 0.58 -5.05 -12.81
N VAL A 52 0.16 -4.42 -13.91
CA VAL A 52 0.99 -4.23 -15.12
C VAL A 52 1.26 -2.75 -15.31
N CYS A 53 2.53 -2.37 -15.29
CA CYS A 53 2.95 -1.00 -15.56
C CYS A 53 2.93 -0.75 -17.08
N GLN A 54 2.15 0.25 -17.51
CA GLN A 54 1.99 0.62 -18.93
C GLN A 54 2.63 1.98 -19.28
N ALA A 55 3.31 2.60 -18.32
CA ALA A 55 3.98 3.89 -18.49
C ALA A 55 5.40 3.84 -17.91
N ASP A 56 6.18 4.85 -18.16
CA ASP A 56 7.51 4.96 -17.53
C ASP A 56 7.35 5.22 -16.02
N ILE A 57 7.88 4.33 -15.22
CA ILE A 57 7.85 4.45 -13.76
C ILE A 57 8.53 5.73 -13.26
N ALA A 58 9.43 6.32 -14.05
CA ALA A 58 10.06 7.59 -13.73
C ALA A 58 9.05 8.75 -13.67
N GLU A 59 7.96 8.66 -14.42
CA GLU A 59 6.88 9.65 -14.38
C GLU A 59 6.15 9.61 -13.02
N LEU A 60 5.84 8.41 -12.51
CA LEU A 60 5.30 8.25 -11.16
C LEU A 60 6.27 8.77 -10.11
N TRP A 61 7.54 8.43 -10.25
CA TRP A 61 8.61 8.88 -9.34
C TRP A 61 8.75 10.39 -9.29
N ALA A 62 8.50 11.09 -10.39
CA ALA A 62 8.54 12.55 -10.47
C ALA A 62 7.39 13.24 -9.71
N LEU A 63 6.29 12.51 -9.40
CA LEU A 63 5.13 13.05 -8.69
C LEU A 63 5.30 13.12 -7.17
N ARG A 64 6.46 12.76 -6.63
CA ARG A 64 6.72 12.80 -5.18
C ARG A 64 6.48 14.20 -4.61
N ASP A 65 5.69 14.24 -3.56
CA ASP A 65 5.37 15.45 -2.79
C ASP A 65 5.92 15.29 -1.36
N GLU A 66 6.92 16.07 -1.01
CA GLU A 66 7.61 16.01 0.29
C GLU A 66 6.67 16.33 1.47
N ASP A 67 5.57 17.02 1.23
CA ASP A 67 4.57 17.35 2.25
C ASP A 67 3.62 16.17 2.55
N LYS A 68 3.72 15.08 1.81
CA LYS A 68 2.87 13.89 1.99
C LYS A 68 3.65 12.74 2.60
N ALA A 69 2.96 11.95 3.43
CA ALA A 69 3.50 10.72 3.98
C ALA A 69 3.37 9.55 2.99
N VAL A 70 2.26 9.53 2.27
CA VAL A 70 1.98 8.61 1.16
C VAL A 70 1.23 9.34 0.06
N GLN A 71 1.33 8.81 -1.16
CA GLN A 71 0.48 9.23 -2.27
C GLN A 71 -0.13 7.98 -2.91
N VAL A 72 -1.43 8.02 -3.12
CA VAL A 72 -2.22 6.89 -3.61
C VAL A 72 -3.27 7.35 -4.62
N VAL A 73 -3.76 6.44 -5.45
CA VAL A 73 -4.98 6.71 -6.22
C VAL A 73 -6.18 6.59 -5.29
N LYS A 74 -6.88 7.70 -5.09
CA LYS A 74 -8.05 7.77 -4.20
C LYS A 74 -9.30 7.30 -4.96
N HIS A 75 -9.48 5.97 -5.00
CA HIS A 75 -10.66 5.40 -5.63
C HIS A 75 -11.95 5.80 -4.92
N ASP A 76 -12.90 6.29 -5.68
CA ASP A 76 -14.28 6.50 -5.26
C ASP A 76 -15.18 5.56 -6.07
N TYR A 77 -15.14 4.29 -5.70
CA TYR A 77 -15.82 3.26 -6.45
C TYR A 77 -16.60 2.33 -5.51
N LYS A 78 -17.81 1.94 -5.95
CA LYS A 78 -18.66 0.99 -5.22
C LYS A 78 -18.61 -0.37 -5.89
N THR A 79 -18.42 -1.40 -5.06
CA THR A 79 -18.38 -2.79 -5.51
C THR A 79 -19.74 -3.20 -6.07
N LYS A 80 -19.76 -3.73 -7.30
CA LYS A 80 -20.96 -4.30 -7.93
C LYS A 80 -21.17 -5.78 -7.55
N ALA A 81 -20.10 -6.49 -7.25
CA ALA A 81 -20.15 -7.91 -6.90
C ALA A 81 -20.27 -8.11 -5.39
N ALA A 82 -21.24 -8.91 -4.93
CA ALA A 82 -21.45 -9.18 -3.50
C ALA A 82 -20.42 -10.13 -2.87
N LYS A 83 -19.67 -10.90 -3.68
CA LYS A 83 -18.67 -11.88 -3.23
C LYS A 83 -17.35 -11.71 -3.95
N LYS A 84 -16.26 -11.83 -3.21
CA LYS A 84 -14.92 -11.94 -3.77
C LYS A 84 -14.68 -13.34 -4.35
N TYR A 85 -13.68 -13.44 -5.23
CA TYR A 85 -13.11 -14.71 -5.63
C TYR A 85 -12.79 -15.54 -4.37
N LEU A 86 -13.08 -16.84 -4.38
CA LEU A 86 -12.95 -17.77 -3.24
C LEU A 86 -14.04 -17.63 -2.16
N GLY A 87 -15.16 -16.98 -2.42
CA GLY A 87 -16.33 -16.96 -1.52
C GLY A 87 -16.25 -15.96 -0.36
N ASN A 88 -15.19 -15.17 -0.25
CA ASN A 88 -15.10 -14.09 0.73
C ASN A 88 -16.07 -12.95 0.40
N LYS A 89 -16.65 -12.35 1.46
CA LYS A 89 -17.56 -11.23 1.29
C LYS A 89 -16.85 -10.02 0.71
N ASN A 90 -17.38 -9.46 -0.37
CA ASN A 90 -16.84 -8.26 -0.99
C ASN A 90 -17.67 -7.06 -0.51
N GLU A 91 -17.14 -6.35 0.48
CA GLU A 91 -17.79 -5.18 1.09
C GLU A 91 -17.11 -3.89 0.65
N ASP A 92 -17.92 -2.85 0.46
CA ASP A 92 -17.40 -1.50 0.29
C ASP A 92 -16.99 -0.95 1.66
N TYR A 93 -15.82 -0.34 1.70
CA TYR A 93 -15.30 0.32 2.90
C TYR A 93 -14.50 1.58 2.52
N PRO A 94 -14.34 2.53 3.45
CA PRO A 94 -13.56 3.73 3.17
C PRO A 94 -12.13 3.42 2.72
N LYS A 95 -11.65 4.15 1.71
CA LYS A 95 -10.30 3.99 1.14
C LYS A 95 -10.01 2.61 0.54
N LYS A 96 -11.05 1.94 0.02
CA LYS A 96 -10.91 0.64 -0.65
C LYS A 96 -9.98 0.75 -1.85
N ASN A 97 -9.09 -0.22 -2.01
CA ASN A 97 -8.08 -0.34 -3.06
C ASN A 97 -7.01 0.77 -3.09
N TRP A 98 -7.01 1.69 -2.15
CA TRP A 98 -5.97 2.73 -2.10
C TRP A 98 -4.58 2.17 -1.85
N SER A 99 -4.47 1.08 -1.12
CA SER A 99 -3.19 0.46 -0.76
C SER A 99 -2.61 -0.50 -1.82
N SER A 100 -3.24 -0.62 -2.99
CA SER A 100 -2.73 -1.48 -4.08
C SER A 100 -1.49 -0.90 -4.76
N LEU A 101 -1.40 0.42 -4.85
CA LEU A 101 -0.23 1.17 -5.28
C LEU A 101 0.02 2.29 -4.28
N ILE A 102 1.22 2.36 -3.75
CA ILE A 102 1.59 3.38 -2.77
C ILE A 102 2.94 3.98 -3.14
N LEU A 103 2.98 5.29 -3.32
CA LEU A 103 4.22 6.07 -3.38
C LEU A 103 4.56 6.51 -1.96
N TRP A 104 5.55 5.86 -1.36
CA TRP A 104 5.92 6.01 0.03
C TRP A 104 6.97 7.11 0.23
N ASN A 105 6.69 8.10 1.06
CA ASN A 105 7.70 8.94 1.69
C ASN A 105 8.22 8.24 2.95
N CYS A 106 9.24 7.38 2.79
CA CYS A 106 9.74 6.55 3.88
C CYS A 106 10.38 7.39 5.01
N SER A 107 10.87 8.58 4.70
CA SER A 107 11.48 9.50 5.67
C SER A 107 10.46 10.41 6.38
N HIS A 108 9.19 10.37 6.00
CA HIS A 108 8.18 11.19 6.67
C HIS A 108 8.02 10.77 8.15
N PRO A 109 8.07 11.73 9.12
CA PRO A 109 8.05 11.41 10.56
C PRO A 109 6.87 10.54 11.00
N LYS A 110 5.70 10.72 10.41
CA LYS A 110 4.51 9.94 10.73
C LYS A 110 4.64 8.46 10.35
N ASN A 111 5.48 8.12 9.37
CA ASN A 111 5.73 6.74 8.95
C ASN A 111 6.73 6.02 9.86
N ALA A 112 7.40 6.72 10.76
CA ALA A 112 8.36 6.12 11.70
C ALA A 112 7.72 5.11 12.67
N ILE A 113 6.40 5.15 12.83
CA ILE A 113 5.66 4.20 13.67
C ILE A 113 5.54 2.80 13.03
N LEU A 114 5.75 2.67 11.72
CA LEU A 114 5.53 1.44 10.98
C LEU A 114 6.67 0.42 11.18
N THR A 115 6.85 -0.01 12.41
CA THR A 115 7.72 -1.13 12.77
C THR A 115 7.02 -2.46 12.57
N PRO A 116 7.74 -3.59 12.43
CA PRO A 116 7.12 -4.92 12.36
C PRO A 116 6.16 -5.19 13.52
N GLU A 117 6.54 -4.82 14.73
CA GLU A 117 5.74 -5.01 15.95
C GLU A 117 4.44 -4.20 15.91
N PHE A 118 4.52 -2.95 15.46
CA PHE A 118 3.33 -2.10 15.33
C PHE A 118 2.37 -2.66 14.27
N ILE A 119 2.88 -3.05 13.11
CA ILE A 119 2.06 -3.62 12.03
C ILE A 119 1.39 -4.91 12.48
N GLN A 120 2.11 -5.78 13.16
CA GLN A 120 1.55 -7.02 13.73
C GLN A 120 0.45 -6.76 14.77
N SER A 121 0.50 -5.64 15.48
CA SER A 121 -0.44 -5.30 16.55
C SER A 121 -1.72 -4.61 16.05
N GLN A 122 -1.73 -4.10 14.82
CA GLN A 122 -2.86 -3.34 14.29
C GLN A 122 -3.79 -4.21 13.45
N PRO A 123 -5.11 -3.98 13.52
CA PRO A 123 -6.06 -4.69 12.65
C PRO A 123 -5.92 -4.23 11.20
N GLY A 124 -6.26 -5.13 10.25
CA GLY A 124 -6.17 -4.86 8.83
C GLY A 124 -6.89 -3.59 8.36
N PRO A 125 -8.13 -3.33 8.79
CA PRO A 125 -8.81 -2.09 8.42
C PRO A 125 -8.10 -0.82 8.86
N TYR A 126 -7.42 -0.83 10.01
CA TYR A 126 -6.61 0.30 10.47
C TYR A 126 -5.48 0.61 9.49
N LEU A 127 -4.74 -0.43 9.09
CA LEU A 127 -3.60 -0.30 8.18
C LEU A 127 -4.04 0.11 6.77
N HIS A 128 -5.02 -0.59 6.19
CA HIS A 128 -5.48 -0.31 4.82
C HIS A 128 -6.16 1.06 4.65
N ARG A 129 -6.66 1.63 5.73
CA ARG A 129 -7.23 2.99 5.75
C ARG A 129 -6.20 4.06 6.05
N PHE A 130 -4.91 3.71 6.22
CA PHE A 130 -3.86 4.65 6.61
C PHE A 130 -4.21 5.41 7.88
N SER A 131 -4.75 4.71 8.88
CA SER A 131 -5.37 5.34 10.07
C SER A 131 -4.36 6.01 11.01
N TRP A 132 -3.06 5.80 10.83
CA TRP A 132 -2.00 6.52 11.54
C TRP A 132 -1.72 7.91 10.93
N LEU A 133 -2.35 8.25 9.79
CA LEU A 133 -2.15 9.50 9.07
C LEU A 133 -3.42 10.35 9.09
N GLU A 134 -3.25 11.65 9.25
CA GLU A 134 -4.29 12.62 8.93
C GLU A 134 -4.55 12.61 7.41
N ASN A 135 -5.78 12.88 6.99
CA ASN A 135 -6.17 12.80 5.58
C ASN A 135 -5.38 13.73 4.66
N ASP A 136 -4.95 14.89 5.15
CA ASP A 136 -4.13 15.85 4.39
C ASP A 136 -2.69 15.34 4.13
N LEU A 137 -2.23 14.35 4.86
CA LEU A 137 -0.93 13.69 4.62
C LEU A 137 -1.01 12.55 3.61
N ILE A 138 -2.20 12.19 3.15
CA ILE A 138 -2.43 11.20 2.10
C ILE A 138 -2.68 11.96 0.79
N GLY A 139 -1.65 12.06 -0.06
CA GLY A 139 -1.74 12.71 -1.36
C GLY A 139 -2.48 11.86 -2.39
N GLY A 140 -3.10 12.52 -3.37
CA GLY A 140 -3.77 11.87 -4.49
C GLY A 140 -2.84 11.70 -5.69
N LEU A 141 -2.97 10.58 -6.37
CA LEU A 141 -2.40 10.32 -7.69
C LEU A 141 -3.52 10.23 -8.72
N ASP A 142 -3.21 10.50 -9.98
CA ASP A 142 -4.16 10.32 -11.08
C ASP A 142 -4.59 8.85 -11.22
N ALA A 143 -5.84 8.63 -11.60
CA ALA A 143 -6.45 7.30 -11.67
C ALA A 143 -5.68 6.31 -12.57
N GLU A 144 -4.97 6.82 -13.56
CA GLU A 144 -4.18 6.03 -14.51
C GLU A 144 -3.08 5.20 -13.84
N TRP A 145 -2.58 5.63 -12.68
CA TRP A 145 -1.54 4.91 -11.95
C TRP A 145 -2.03 3.66 -11.23
N ASN A 146 -3.31 3.56 -10.98
CA ASN A 146 -3.92 2.37 -10.38
C ASN A 146 -5.30 2.13 -11.01
N TRP A 147 -5.28 1.83 -12.30
CA TRP A 147 -6.50 1.58 -13.06
C TRP A 147 -7.08 0.23 -12.65
N LEU A 148 -8.32 0.25 -12.18
CA LEU A 148 -9.05 -0.98 -11.87
C LEU A 148 -9.78 -1.46 -13.11
N ALA A 149 -9.55 -2.71 -13.52
CA ALA A 149 -10.40 -3.36 -14.50
C ALA A 149 -11.83 -3.40 -13.92
N ILE A 150 -12.76 -2.80 -14.62
CA ILE A 150 -14.15 -2.70 -14.14
C ILE A 150 -14.76 -4.09 -14.19
N GLU A 151 -15.22 -4.54 -13.05
CA GLU A 151 -16.05 -5.74 -12.93
C GLU A 151 -17.45 -5.50 -13.48
#